data_980a693fce183c566cc5b0246abe514d
#
_entry.id   980a693fce183c566cc5b0246abe514d
#
_cell.length_a   1.000
_cell.length_b   1.000
_cell.length_c   1.000
_cell.angle_alpha   90.00
_cell.angle_beta   90.00
_cell.angle_gamma   90.00
#
_symmetry.space_group_name_H-M   'P 1'
#
loop_
_entity.id
_entity.type
_entity.pdbx_description
1 polymer ?
#
loop_
_entity_poly.entity_id
_entity_poly.type
_entity_poly.pdbx_seq_one_letter_code
_entity_poly.pdbx_strand_id
1 'polypeptide(L)'
;TRRSSDLFYQLSQLYPDRSLHIDYDGSSPLGINPFYTAGKQPDNEKIKTLVNLVLKFWRSKAIMEDTKQVVSLTKIICRYYEDIPDGHCFPDFYRYVQREGKKLYERLNILPEYFDIDSFLHVCSEFMPGGFYENVCKPSPLENDMQNRDFIVFELTKIKKDPFLISVIMTILFDTIENKILSDRSVRGMLIFDEYAESQSIKDTFSGADIHSTVAFCYQKLRKENGAVGTIVQSLAQLPDNEYTKGIIANTQLLYVLPANEIVYDQTVEAFHIKNRSHVNLMKSIRNDFSGVRPYSEIFIRFMDSYATVVRLELSPEKLLAFQTDGEKWNKLQEIYKEAGSMETAIEKYKQLKQKSYETEMSM
;
A
#
# COMPACT_ATOMS: atom_id res chain seq x y z
N THR A 1 -4.21 20.67 7.44
CA THR A 1 -3.10 19.71 7.25
C THR A 1 -3.31 18.98 5.94
N ARG A 2 -2.39 19.14 5.00
CA ARG A 2 -2.42 18.38 3.75
C ARG A 2 -2.02 16.95 4.01
N ARG A 3 -2.59 16.04 3.21
CA ARG A 3 -2.37 14.61 3.30
C ARG A 3 -0.98 14.27 2.75
N SER A 4 -0.30 13.31 3.35
CA SER A 4 0.96 12.74 2.85
C SER A 4 0.82 12.19 1.43
N SER A 5 -0.38 11.77 1.03
CA SER A 5 -0.75 11.35 -0.32
C SER A 5 -0.38 12.35 -1.42
N ASP A 6 -0.49 13.66 -1.14
CA ASP A 6 -0.14 14.71 -2.10
C ASP A 6 1.35 14.68 -2.45
N LEU A 7 2.21 14.31 -1.49
CA LEU A 7 3.66 14.19 -1.67
C LEU A 7 4.01 13.03 -2.61
N PHE A 8 3.41 11.86 -2.38
CA PHE A 8 3.65 10.68 -3.21
C PHE A 8 3.08 10.85 -4.63
N TYR A 9 1.97 11.55 -4.77
CA TYR A 9 1.44 11.93 -6.08
C TYR A 9 2.41 12.79 -6.87
N GLN A 10 3.02 13.80 -6.25
CA GLN A 10 4.05 14.63 -6.91
C GLN A 10 5.29 13.83 -7.29
N LEU A 11 5.72 12.91 -6.43
CA LEU A 11 6.83 12.01 -6.75
C LEU A 11 6.51 11.13 -7.95
N SER A 12 5.28 10.64 -8.07
CA SER A 12 4.85 9.87 -9.25
C SER A 12 4.84 10.71 -10.53
N GLN A 13 4.55 12.00 -10.45
CA GLN A 13 4.62 12.91 -11.60
C GLN A 13 6.05 13.21 -12.06
N LEU A 14 7.04 13.11 -11.17
CA LEU A 14 8.46 13.24 -11.53
C LEU A 14 8.99 12.02 -12.32
N TYR A 15 8.42 10.85 -12.06
CA TYR A 15 8.86 9.58 -12.69
C TYR A 15 7.67 8.82 -13.29
N PRO A 16 6.94 9.42 -14.28
CA PRO A 16 5.69 8.86 -14.78
C PRO A 16 5.84 7.47 -15.40
N ASP A 17 6.98 7.19 -16.03
CA ASP A 17 7.24 5.90 -16.68
C ASP A 17 7.63 4.77 -15.69
N ARG A 18 8.01 5.14 -14.46
CA ARG A 18 8.48 4.20 -13.43
C ARG A 18 7.56 4.11 -12.24
N SER A 19 6.55 4.95 -12.16
CA SER A 19 5.63 5.04 -11.04
C SER A 19 4.18 4.76 -11.44
N LEU A 20 3.41 4.29 -10.48
CA LEU A 20 1.97 4.11 -10.56
C LEU A 20 1.34 4.65 -9.28
N HIS A 21 0.43 5.59 -9.40
CA HIS A 21 -0.34 6.13 -8.29
C HIS A 21 -1.80 5.73 -8.43
N ILE A 22 -2.30 4.95 -7.48
CA ILE A 22 -3.67 4.44 -7.44
C ILE A 22 -4.40 5.13 -6.29
N ASP A 23 -5.23 6.10 -6.62
CA ASP A 23 -6.14 6.79 -5.69
C ASP A 23 -7.54 6.19 -5.84
N TYR A 24 -7.78 5.08 -5.11
CA TYR A 24 -9.00 4.31 -5.25
C TYR A 24 -10.15 4.87 -4.41
N ASP A 25 -11.28 5.16 -5.06
CA ASP A 25 -12.49 5.69 -4.43
C ASP A 25 -13.76 4.86 -4.74
N GLY A 26 -13.59 3.73 -5.43
CA GLY A 26 -14.69 2.87 -5.87
C GLY A 26 -15.34 3.28 -7.19
N SER A 27 -15.09 4.48 -7.71
CA SER A 27 -15.71 4.98 -8.95
C SER A 27 -14.98 4.58 -10.23
N SER A 28 -13.72 4.18 -10.11
CA SER A 28 -12.86 3.74 -11.22
C SER A 28 -12.30 2.33 -10.95
N PRO A 29 -11.88 1.59 -11.99
CA PRO A 29 -11.28 0.26 -11.80
C PRO A 29 -10.08 0.32 -10.87
N LEU A 30 -9.98 -0.65 -9.94
CA LEU A 30 -8.83 -0.80 -9.04
C LEU A 30 -7.52 -1.04 -9.82
N GLY A 31 -7.62 -1.71 -10.98
CA GLY A 31 -6.48 -1.97 -11.84
C GLY A 31 -5.55 -3.09 -11.36
N ILE A 32 -6.03 -3.95 -10.48
CA ILE A 32 -5.30 -5.11 -9.98
C ILE A 32 -6.14 -6.36 -10.22
N ASN A 33 -5.53 -7.37 -10.83
CA ASN A 33 -6.17 -8.64 -11.07
C ASN A 33 -5.49 -9.76 -10.25
N PRO A 34 -6.06 -10.17 -9.12
CA PRO A 34 -5.48 -11.23 -8.29
C PRO A 34 -5.49 -12.60 -8.95
N PHE A 35 -6.31 -12.82 -10.00
CA PHE A 35 -6.34 -14.07 -10.77
C PHE A 35 -5.23 -14.18 -11.81
N TYR A 36 -4.49 -13.10 -12.06
CA TYR A 36 -3.40 -13.13 -13.04
C TYR A 36 -2.20 -13.94 -12.52
N THR A 37 -1.70 -14.85 -13.37
CA THR A 37 -0.60 -15.77 -13.05
C THR A 37 0.51 -15.78 -14.11
N ALA A 38 0.54 -14.78 -15.00
CA ALA A 38 1.52 -14.68 -16.09
C ALA A 38 1.59 -15.96 -16.98
N GLY A 39 0.46 -16.63 -17.21
CA GLY A 39 0.35 -17.85 -18.02
C GLY A 39 0.88 -19.12 -17.32
N LYS A 40 1.18 -19.05 -16.03
CA LYS A 40 1.57 -20.21 -15.22
C LYS A 40 0.37 -20.76 -14.45
N GLN A 41 0.44 -22.05 -14.13
CA GLN A 41 -0.53 -22.60 -13.16
C GLN A 41 -0.28 -21.98 -11.79
N PRO A 42 -1.33 -21.59 -11.04
CA PRO A 42 -1.19 -21.05 -9.70
C PRO A 42 -0.63 -22.09 -8.74
N ASP A 43 0.29 -21.69 -7.88
CA ASP A 43 0.77 -22.53 -6.80
C ASP A 43 -0.24 -22.63 -5.64
N ASN A 44 0.09 -23.42 -4.63
CA ASN A 44 -0.80 -23.66 -3.49
C ASN A 44 -1.05 -22.39 -2.66
N GLU A 45 -0.09 -21.46 -2.57
CA GLU A 45 -0.26 -20.22 -1.84
C GLU A 45 -1.21 -19.28 -2.59
N LYS A 46 -1.03 -19.17 -3.90
CA LYS A 46 -1.93 -18.41 -4.77
C LYS A 46 -3.36 -18.93 -4.73
N ILE A 47 -3.54 -20.24 -4.82
CA ILE A 47 -4.89 -20.86 -4.69
C ILE A 47 -5.53 -20.51 -3.35
N LYS A 48 -4.81 -20.60 -2.23
CA LYS A 48 -5.33 -20.22 -0.91
C LYS A 48 -5.77 -18.75 -0.85
N THR A 49 -4.97 -17.86 -1.41
CA THR A 49 -5.30 -16.43 -1.48
C THR A 49 -6.56 -16.18 -2.29
N LEU A 50 -6.69 -16.83 -3.46
CA LEU A 50 -7.88 -16.73 -4.30
C LEU A 50 -9.13 -17.29 -3.59
N VAL A 51 -9.00 -18.43 -2.90
CA VAL A 51 -10.10 -18.99 -2.11
C VAL A 51 -10.55 -18.00 -1.03
N ASN A 52 -9.61 -17.44 -0.27
CA ASN A 52 -9.93 -16.45 0.76
C ASN A 52 -10.60 -15.20 0.17
N LEU A 53 -10.11 -14.71 -0.96
CA LEU A 53 -10.67 -13.54 -1.63
C LEU A 53 -12.11 -13.82 -2.10
N VAL A 54 -12.34 -14.95 -2.77
CA VAL A 54 -13.67 -15.32 -3.28
C VAL A 54 -14.64 -15.60 -2.13
N LEU A 55 -14.17 -16.18 -1.03
CA LEU A 55 -14.99 -16.33 0.17
C LEU A 55 -15.39 -14.97 0.77
N LYS A 56 -14.49 -13.98 0.77
CA LYS A 56 -14.81 -12.60 1.17
C LYS A 56 -15.90 -11.98 0.30
N PHE A 57 -15.80 -12.15 -1.02
CA PHE A 57 -16.85 -11.68 -1.94
C PHE A 57 -18.20 -12.32 -1.66
N TRP A 58 -18.19 -13.61 -1.38
CA TRP A 58 -19.42 -14.36 -1.19
C TRP A 58 -20.04 -14.22 0.21
N ARG A 59 -19.24 -14.13 1.26
CA ARG A 59 -19.72 -14.23 2.63
C ARG A 59 -19.70 -12.92 3.43
N SER A 60 -18.96 -11.93 3.01
CA SER A 60 -18.77 -10.60 3.62
C SER A 60 -18.45 -10.54 5.12
N LYS A 61 -18.65 -11.61 5.88
CA LYS A 61 -18.28 -11.75 7.30
C LYS A 61 -17.70 -13.14 7.54
N ALA A 62 -16.70 -13.24 8.43
CA ALA A 62 -16.18 -14.51 8.89
C ALA A 62 -17.32 -15.32 9.54
N ILE A 63 -17.81 -16.28 8.83
CA ILE A 63 -18.37 -17.48 9.46
C ILE A 63 -17.15 -18.35 9.72
N MET A 64 -17.03 -18.92 10.94
CA MET A 64 -15.98 -19.89 11.26
C MET A 64 -15.69 -20.72 10.01
N GLU A 65 -14.41 -20.83 9.63
CA GLU A 65 -13.97 -21.50 8.40
C GLU A 65 -14.74 -22.80 8.23
N ASP A 66 -15.74 -22.78 7.36
CA ASP A 66 -16.38 -24.02 6.95
C ASP A 66 -15.42 -24.73 6.02
N THR A 67 -14.63 -25.63 6.57
CA THR A 67 -13.64 -26.43 5.83
C THR A 67 -14.23 -27.03 4.56
N LYS A 68 -15.53 -27.37 4.58
CA LYS A 68 -16.23 -27.94 3.41
C LYS A 68 -16.34 -26.92 2.28
N GLN A 69 -16.64 -25.64 2.59
CA GLN A 69 -16.70 -24.57 1.61
C GLN A 69 -15.32 -24.25 1.06
N VAL A 70 -14.31 -24.15 1.91
CA VAL A 70 -12.90 -23.94 1.51
C VAL A 70 -12.45 -25.03 0.55
N VAL A 71 -12.65 -26.30 0.89
CA VAL A 71 -12.26 -27.44 0.04
C VAL A 71 -13.01 -27.43 -1.30
N SER A 72 -14.33 -27.16 -1.26
CA SER A 72 -15.14 -27.12 -2.48
C SER A 72 -14.70 -26.01 -3.41
N LEU A 73 -14.52 -24.79 -2.88
CA LEU A 73 -14.06 -23.65 -3.66
C LEU A 73 -12.64 -23.86 -4.19
N THR A 74 -11.74 -24.48 -3.39
CA THR A 74 -10.40 -24.86 -3.87
C THR A 74 -10.49 -25.74 -5.10
N LYS A 75 -11.30 -26.80 -5.08
CA LYS A 75 -11.50 -27.68 -6.23
C LYS A 75 -12.03 -26.93 -7.46
N ILE A 76 -12.98 -26.02 -7.26
CA ILE A 76 -13.58 -25.24 -8.35
C ILE A 76 -12.56 -24.29 -8.97
N ILE A 77 -11.76 -23.59 -8.15
CA ILE A 77 -10.71 -22.68 -8.64
C ILE A 77 -9.62 -23.47 -9.37
N CYS A 78 -9.14 -24.57 -8.82
CA CYS A 78 -8.14 -25.41 -9.53
C CYS A 78 -8.68 -25.86 -10.88
N ARG A 79 -9.94 -26.31 -10.93
CA ARG A 79 -10.59 -26.77 -12.17
C ARG A 79 -10.78 -25.64 -13.17
N TYR A 80 -11.08 -24.43 -12.72
CA TYR A 80 -11.15 -23.24 -13.58
C TYR A 80 -9.82 -22.98 -14.31
N TYR A 81 -8.69 -23.04 -13.61
CA TYR A 81 -7.39 -22.87 -14.24
C TYR A 81 -6.98 -24.02 -15.17
N GLU A 82 -7.51 -25.24 -14.95
CA GLU A 82 -7.31 -26.36 -15.86
C GLU A 82 -8.15 -26.23 -17.14
N ASP A 83 -9.41 -25.77 -17.01
CA ASP A 83 -10.38 -25.70 -18.12
C ASP A 83 -10.19 -24.43 -18.97
N ILE A 84 -9.67 -23.33 -18.39
CA ILE A 84 -9.47 -22.05 -19.05
C ILE A 84 -7.96 -21.81 -19.17
N PRO A 85 -7.39 -21.72 -20.37
CA PRO A 85 -5.95 -21.61 -20.55
C PRO A 85 -5.39 -20.21 -20.25
N ASP A 86 -6.15 -19.15 -20.51
CA ASP A 86 -5.70 -17.75 -20.44
C ASP A 86 -6.84 -16.79 -20.04
N GLY A 87 -6.45 -15.55 -19.68
CA GLY A 87 -7.42 -14.49 -19.44
C GLY A 87 -8.09 -14.54 -18.06
N HIS A 88 -7.44 -15.18 -17.09
CA HIS A 88 -8.01 -15.38 -15.77
C HIS A 88 -8.28 -14.04 -15.05
N CYS A 89 -9.55 -13.85 -14.68
CA CYS A 89 -10.01 -12.75 -13.82
C CYS A 89 -11.26 -13.18 -13.05
N PHE A 90 -11.65 -12.42 -12.02
CA PHE A 90 -12.83 -12.78 -11.25
C PHE A 90 -14.12 -12.79 -12.09
N PRO A 91 -14.41 -11.82 -12.98
CA PRO A 91 -15.56 -11.88 -13.86
C PRO A 91 -15.60 -13.13 -14.76
N ASP A 92 -14.45 -13.63 -15.17
CA ASP A 92 -14.37 -14.83 -16.00
C ASP A 92 -14.57 -16.10 -15.15
N PHE A 93 -14.02 -16.14 -13.95
CA PHE A 93 -14.29 -17.19 -12.97
C PHE A 93 -15.79 -17.25 -12.61
N TYR A 94 -16.44 -16.11 -12.39
CA TYR A 94 -17.87 -16.04 -12.15
C TYR A 94 -18.68 -16.64 -13.30
N ARG A 95 -18.38 -16.24 -14.57
CA ARG A 95 -19.04 -16.78 -15.76
C ARG A 95 -18.78 -18.27 -15.95
N TYR A 96 -17.57 -18.74 -15.60
CA TYR A 96 -17.25 -20.17 -15.59
C TYR A 96 -18.16 -20.94 -14.64
N VAL A 97 -18.31 -20.49 -13.39
CA VAL A 97 -19.20 -21.12 -12.42
C VAL A 97 -20.66 -21.07 -12.89
N GLN A 98 -21.09 -19.95 -13.47
CA GLN A 98 -22.43 -19.80 -14.03
C GLN A 98 -22.70 -20.78 -15.19
N ARG A 99 -21.74 -20.91 -16.11
CA ARG A 99 -21.86 -21.80 -17.29
C ARG A 99 -21.84 -23.27 -16.92
N GLU A 100 -20.91 -23.67 -16.07
CA GLU A 100 -20.81 -25.07 -15.64
C GLU A 100 -21.95 -25.45 -14.68
N GLY A 101 -22.37 -24.53 -13.82
CA GLY A 101 -23.50 -24.69 -12.94
C GLY A 101 -23.41 -25.97 -12.09
N LYS A 102 -24.55 -26.67 -12.00
CA LYS A 102 -24.64 -27.89 -11.18
C LYS A 102 -23.79 -29.08 -11.68
N LYS A 103 -23.26 -29.03 -12.91
CA LYS A 103 -22.31 -30.04 -13.42
C LYS A 103 -21.02 -30.11 -12.60
N LEU A 104 -20.66 -28.97 -11.95
CA LEU A 104 -19.49 -28.93 -11.04
C LEU A 104 -19.64 -29.87 -9.87
N TYR A 105 -20.85 -30.09 -9.38
CA TYR A 105 -21.12 -31.01 -8.27
C TYR A 105 -20.70 -32.46 -8.60
N GLU A 106 -21.11 -32.92 -9.78
CA GLU A 106 -20.77 -34.27 -10.23
C GLU A 106 -19.30 -34.42 -10.60
N ARG A 107 -18.77 -33.43 -11.37
CA ARG A 107 -17.37 -33.46 -11.87
C ARG A 107 -16.34 -33.44 -10.73
N LEU A 108 -16.61 -32.69 -9.65
CA LEU A 108 -15.68 -32.46 -8.56
C LEU A 108 -16.04 -33.21 -7.27
N ASN A 109 -17.09 -34.00 -7.30
CA ASN A 109 -17.66 -34.70 -6.15
C ASN A 109 -17.86 -33.71 -4.96
N ILE A 110 -18.66 -32.68 -5.22
CA ILE A 110 -19.04 -31.65 -4.23
C ILE A 110 -20.53 -31.82 -3.95
N LEU A 111 -20.92 -31.81 -2.68
CA LEU A 111 -22.33 -31.77 -2.32
C LEU A 111 -22.87 -30.34 -2.41
N PRO A 112 -24.12 -30.13 -2.87
CA PRO A 112 -24.72 -28.78 -2.97
C PRO A 112 -24.71 -28.02 -1.63
N GLU A 113 -24.81 -28.72 -0.50
CA GLU A 113 -24.74 -28.15 0.85
C GLU A 113 -23.34 -27.63 1.22
N TYR A 114 -22.27 -28.06 0.51
CA TYR A 114 -20.89 -27.61 0.77
C TYR A 114 -20.52 -26.37 -0.06
N PHE A 115 -21.16 -26.17 -1.20
CA PHE A 115 -21.01 -25.00 -2.04
C PHE A 115 -22.32 -24.71 -2.77
N ASP A 116 -23.03 -23.71 -2.30
CA ASP A 116 -24.30 -23.27 -2.90
C ASP A 116 -24.03 -22.35 -4.07
N ILE A 117 -24.09 -22.89 -5.29
CA ILE A 117 -23.85 -22.18 -6.54
C ILE A 117 -24.84 -21.02 -6.73
N ASP A 118 -26.12 -21.21 -6.41
CA ASP A 118 -27.14 -20.20 -6.63
C ASP A 118 -26.90 -19.00 -5.69
N SER A 119 -26.57 -19.26 -4.43
CA SER A 119 -26.17 -18.24 -3.45
C SER A 119 -24.89 -17.53 -3.88
N PHE A 120 -23.86 -18.27 -4.35
CA PHE A 120 -22.62 -17.70 -4.86
C PHE A 120 -22.88 -16.74 -6.02
N LEU A 121 -23.63 -17.17 -7.02
CA LEU A 121 -23.93 -16.34 -8.20
C LEU A 121 -24.75 -15.11 -7.82
N HIS A 122 -25.71 -15.25 -6.91
CA HIS A 122 -26.50 -14.11 -6.45
C HIS A 122 -25.66 -13.05 -5.74
N VAL A 123 -24.88 -13.45 -4.75
CA VAL A 123 -24.08 -12.49 -3.94
C VAL A 123 -22.93 -11.91 -4.73
N CYS A 124 -22.21 -12.74 -5.47
CA CYS A 124 -21.04 -12.30 -6.24
C CYS A 124 -21.39 -11.51 -7.50
N SER A 125 -22.68 -11.42 -7.88
CA SER A 125 -23.13 -10.52 -8.96
C SER A 125 -22.79 -9.04 -8.68
N GLU A 126 -22.64 -8.64 -7.42
CA GLU A 126 -22.25 -7.29 -7.02
C GLU A 126 -20.84 -6.88 -7.50
N PHE A 127 -20.01 -7.86 -7.85
CA PHE A 127 -18.65 -7.65 -8.41
C PHE A 127 -18.62 -7.77 -9.95
N MET A 128 -19.76 -8.00 -10.56
CA MET A 128 -19.90 -8.09 -12.01
C MET A 128 -20.32 -6.73 -12.61
N PRO A 129 -20.17 -6.53 -13.93
CA PRO A 129 -20.63 -5.30 -14.58
C PRO A 129 -22.09 -4.95 -14.22
N GLY A 130 -22.31 -3.74 -13.71
CA GLY A 130 -23.59 -3.25 -13.19
C GLY A 130 -23.81 -3.49 -11.69
N GLY A 131 -22.94 -4.23 -11.00
CA GLY A 131 -22.98 -4.42 -9.56
C GLY A 131 -22.30 -3.28 -8.79
N PHE A 132 -22.60 -3.17 -7.50
CA PHE A 132 -22.11 -2.08 -6.66
C PHE A 132 -20.56 -2.04 -6.52
N TYR A 133 -19.92 -3.22 -6.51
CA TYR A 133 -18.46 -3.37 -6.39
C TYR A 133 -17.79 -3.74 -7.73
N GLU A 134 -18.43 -3.45 -8.88
CA GLU A 134 -17.88 -3.86 -10.19
C GLU A 134 -16.43 -3.40 -10.40
N ASN A 135 -16.08 -2.20 -9.92
CA ASN A 135 -14.76 -1.60 -10.11
C ASN A 135 -13.62 -2.28 -9.33
N VAL A 136 -13.94 -3.13 -8.35
CA VAL A 136 -12.94 -3.96 -7.65
C VAL A 136 -12.34 -5.02 -8.56
N CYS A 137 -13.19 -5.62 -9.41
CA CYS A 137 -12.82 -6.75 -10.26
C CYS A 137 -12.83 -6.41 -11.76
N LYS A 138 -13.12 -5.18 -12.13
CA LYS A 138 -13.17 -4.74 -13.52
C LYS A 138 -11.77 -4.76 -14.13
N PRO A 139 -11.55 -5.47 -15.25
CA PRO A 139 -10.28 -5.46 -15.96
C PRO A 139 -9.85 -4.04 -16.32
N SER A 140 -8.57 -3.74 -16.16
CA SER A 140 -7.98 -2.43 -16.44
C SER A 140 -6.67 -2.59 -17.18
N PRO A 141 -6.29 -1.65 -18.07
CA PRO A 141 -4.96 -1.61 -18.68
C PRO A 141 -3.82 -1.53 -17.67
N LEU A 142 -4.11 -1.06 -16.44
CA LEU A 142 -3.12 -0.94 -15.35
C LEU A 142 -2.66 -2.31 -14.80
N GLU A 143 -3.37 -3.40 -15.03
CA GLU A 143 -3.03 -4.73 -14.52
C GLU A 143 -1.62 -5.18 -14.91
N ASN A 144 -1.20 -4.89 -16.16
CA ASN A 144 0.13 -5.22 -16.65
C ASN A 144 1.19 -4.19 -16.22
N ASP A 145 0.77 -2.96 -15.89
CA ASP A 145 1.70 -1.90 -15.52
C ASP A 145 2.32 -2.10 -14.14
N MET A 146 1.59 -2.68 -13.19
CA MET A 146 2.13 -2.90 -11.85
C MET A 146 3.40 -3.74 -11.82
N GLN A 147 3.51 -4.77 -12.67
CA GLN A 147 4.70 -5.61 -12.73
C GLN A 147 5.94 -4.84 -13.23
N ASN A 148 5.73 -3.84 -14.08
CA ASN A 148 6.78 -3.07 -14.74
C ASN A 148 7.12 -1.75 -14.02
N ARG A 149 6.42 -1.40 -12.93
CA ARG A 149 6.66 -0.15 -12.19
C ARG A 149 7.54 -0.38 -10.97
N ASP A 150 8.51 0.51 -10.78
CA ASP A 150 9.43 0.44 -9.64
C ASP A 150 8.83 1.08 -8.39
N PHE A 151 7.97 2.08 -8.55
CA PHE A 151 7.38 2.86 -7.48
C PHE A 151 5.85 2.86 -7.59
N ILE A 152 5.18 2.23 -6.63
CA ILE A 152 3.73 2.09 -6.62
C ILE A 152 3.18 2.69 -5.33
N VAL A 153 2.20 3.57 -5.47
CA VAL A 153 1.50 4.23 -4.36
C VAL A 153 0.03 3.82 -4.38
N PHE A 154 -0.45 3.35 -3.23
CA PHE A 154 -1.85 3.10 -3.00
C PHE A 154 -2.41 4.10 -2.00
N GLU A 155 -3.37 4.90 -2.43
CA GLU A 155 -4.11 5.82 -1.58
C GLU A 155 -5.47 5.22 -1.23
N LEU A 156 -5.65 4.90 0.06
CA LEU A 156 -6.86 4.23 0.55
C LEU A 156 -7.77 5.13 1.38
N THR A 157 -7.43 6.43 1.49
CA THR A 157 -8.14 7.36 2.39
C THR A 157 -9.61 7.48 2.07
N LYS A 158 -10.00 7.43 0.80
CA LYS A 158 -11.39 7.62 0.36
C LYS A 158 -12.29 6.46 0.72
N ILE A 159 -11.75 5.24 0.84
CA ILE A 159 -12.49 4.03 1.16
C ILE A 159 -12.47 3.65 2.66
N LYS A 160 -11.79 4.40 3.52
CA LYS A 160 -11.66 4.12 4.97
C LYS A 160 -13.02 3.91 5.68
N LYS A 161 -14.12 4.39 5.11
CA LYS A 161 -15.47 4.25 5.69
C LYS A 161 -16.19 2.96 5.31
N ASP A 162 -15.66 2.18 4.37
CA ASP A 162 -16.18 0.87 3.98
C ASP A 162 -15.22 -0.23 4.45
N PRO A 163 -15.44 -0.83 5.64
CA PRO A 163 -14.55 -1.86 6.20
C PRO A 163 -14.48 -3.13 5.32
N PHE A 164 -15.58 -3.45 4.62
CA PHE A 164 -15.61 -4.60 3.71
C PHE A 164 -14.70 -4.36 2.50
N LEU A 165 -14.87 -3.22 1.84
CA LEU A 165 -14.07 -2.85 0.67
C LEU A 165 -12.57 -2.76 1.02
N ILE A 166 -12.23 -2.16 2.16
CA ILE A 166 -10.84 -2.14 2.66
C ILE A 166 -10.29 -3.55 2.84
N SER A 167 -11.05 -4.44 3.49
CA SER A 167 -10.61 -5.82 3.72
C SER A 167 -10.32 -6.56 2.41
N VAL A 168 -11.18 -6.40 1.42
CA VAL A 168 -11.00 -6.96 0.08
C VAL A 168 -9.74 -6.39 -0.59
N ILE A 169 -9.62 -5.07 -0.63
CA ILE A 169 -8.49 -4.39 -1.27
C ILE A 169 -7.17 -4.72 -0.58
N MET A 170 -7.13 -4.75 0.74
CA MET A 170 -5.93 -5.14 1.47
C MET A 170 -5.49 -6.56 1.13
N THR A 171 -6.43 -7.50 0.97
CA THR A 171 -6.08 -8.87 0.53
C THR A 171 -5.44 -8.87 -0.85
N ILE A 172 -6.02 -8.12 -1.79
CA ILE A 172 -5.50 -7.98 -3.16
C ILE A 172 -4.10 -7.34 -3.15
N LEU A 173 -3.91 -6.29 -2.33
CA LEU A 173 -2.64 -5.59 -2.22
C LEU A 173 -1.55 -6.48 -1.63
N PHE A 174 -1.83 -7.21 -0.55
CA PHE A 174 -0.85 -8.10 0.05
C PHE A 174 -0.45 -9.24 -0.89
N ASP A 175 -1.41 -9.86 -1.60
CA ASP A 175 -1.12 -10.85 -2.64
C ASP A 175 -0.19 -10.25 -3.72
N THR A 176 -0.46 -9.04 -4.17
CA THR A 176 0.37 -8.36 -5.17
C THR A 176 1.77 -8.06 -4.64
N ILE A 177 1.89 -7.60 -3.40
CA ILE A 177 3.16 -7.32 -2.73
C ILE A 177 3.99 -8.61 -2.60
N GLU A 178 3.37 -9.69 -2.12
CA GLU A 178 4.03 -10.99 -2.02
C GLU A 178 4.53 -11.46 -3.40
N ASN A 179 3.68 -11.43 -4.40
CA ASN A 179 4.05 -11.84 -5.75
C ASN A 179 5.12 -10.95 -6.40
N LYS A 180 5.15 -9.65 -6.10
CA LYS A 180 6.12 -8.71 -6.67
C LYS A 180 7.45 -8.71 -5.91
N ILE A 181 7.41 -8.63 -4.57
CA ILE A 181 8.62 -8.53 -3.74
C ILE A 181 9.27 -9.89 -3.50
N LEU A 182 8.45 -10.94 -3.35
CA LEU A 182 8.96 -12.28 -3.00
C LEU A 182 9.25 -13.17 -4.21
N SER A 183 8.80 -12.79 -5.41
CA SER A 183 8.97 -13.60 -6.62
C SER A 183 10.42 -13.68 -7.11
N ASP A 184 11.21 -12.63 -6.89
CA ASP A 184 12.60 -12.54 -7.33
C ASP A 184 13.51 -12.00 -6.23
N ARG A 185 14.22 -12.89 -5.54
CA ARG A 185 15.17 -12.56 -4.48
C ARG A 185 16.40 -11.76 -4.96
N SER A 186 16.63 -11.63 -6.25
CA SER A 186 17.72 -10.81 -6.81
C SER A 186 17.35 -9.32 -6.80
N VAL A 187 16.07 -8.99 -6.77
CA VAL A 187 15.55 -7.63 -6.75
C VAL A 187 15.26 -7.19 -5.30
N ARG A 188 15.72 -5.99 -4.92
CA ARG A 188 15.40 -5.41 -3.63
C ARG A 188 14.03 -4.73 -3.68
N GLY A 189 13.17 -5.07 -2.73
CA GLY A 189 11.87 -4.43 -2.56
C GLY A 189 11.75 -3.69 -1.23
N MET A 190 10.93 -2.63 -1.20
CA MET A 190 10.60 -1.92 0.04
C MET A 190 9.12 -1.62 0.10
N LEU A 191 8.50 -1.95 1.23
CA LEU A 191 7.13 -1.65 1.56
C LEU A 191 7.10 -0.55 2.62
N ILE A 192 6.42 0.57 2.35
CA ILE A 192 6.32 1.70 3.27
C ILE A 192 4.85 1.92 3.63
N PHE A 193 4.56 1.93 4.93
CA PHE A 193 3.28 2.32 5.47
C PHE A 193 3.39 3.74 6.04
N ASP A 194 2.81 4.70 5.33
CA ASP A 194 2.73 6.07 5.80
C ASP A 194 1.47 6.28 6.65
N GLU A 195 1.51 7.23 7.57
CA GLU A 195 0.44 7.46 8.56
C GLU A 195 -0.04 6.15 9.21
N TYR A 196 0.91 5.27 9.52
CA TYR A 196 0.64 3.90 9.96
C TYR A 196 -0.29 3.82 11.17
N ALA A 197 -0.18 4.77 12.09
CA ALA A 197 -1.03 4.82 13.27
C ALA A 197 -2.54 4.92 12.94
N GLU A 198 -2.90 5.52 11.80
CA GLU A 198 -4.29 5.61 11.36
C GLU A 198 -4.79 4.32 10.71
N SER A 199 -3.92 3.62 10.00
CA SER A 199 -4.28 2.44 9.23
C SER A 199 -4.21 1.13 10.04
N GLN A 200 -3.43 1.08 11.12
CA GLN A 200 -3.21 -0.13 11.91
C GLN A 200 -4.48 -0.77 12.49
N SER A 201 -5.47 0.06 12.86
CA SER A 201 -6.72 -0.38 13.47
C SER A 201 -7.74 -0.91 12.47
N ILE A 202 -7.45 -0.84 11.17
CA ILE A 202 -8.32 -1.38 10.14
C ILE A 202 -8.32 -2.90 10.26
N LYS A 203 -9.48 -3.45 10.60
CA LYS A 203 -9.68 -4.88 10.76
C LYS A 203 -10.22 -5.49 9.49
N ASP A 204 -9.66 -6.60 9.11
CA ASP A 204 -10.29 -7.51 8.17
C ASP A 204 -11.53 -8.12 8.82
N THR A 205 -12.70 -7.73 8.34
CA THR A 205 -13.99 -8.21 8.86
C THR A 205 -14.20 -9.70 8.62
N PHE A 206 -13.42 -10.31 7.75
CA PHE A 206 -13.51 -11.73 7.41
C PHE A 206 -12.62 -12.61 8.30
N SER A 207 -11.32 -12.31 8.37
CA SER A 207 -10.36 -13.10 9.16
C SER A 207 -10.21 -12.60 10.60
N GLY A 208 -10.71 -11.40 10.91
CA GLY A 208 -10.44 -10.73 12.18
C GLY A 208 -9.01 -10.23 12.33
N ALA A 209 -8.12 -10.53 11.36
CA ALA A 209 -6.77 -9.98 11.31
C ALA A 209 -6.83 -8.48 11.05
N ASP A 210 -5.93 -7.73 11.65
CA ASP A 210 -5.76 -6.31 11.38
C ASP A 210 -4.51 -6.05 10.52
N ILE A 211 -4.43 -4.87 9.95
CA ILE A 211 -3.24 -4.46 9.18
C ILE A 211 -2.00 -4.56 10.07
N HIS A 212 -2.13 -4.30 11.36
CA HIS A 212 -1.04 -4.32 12.31
C HIS A 212 -0.38 -5.71 12.42
N SER A 213 -1.17 -6.77 12.51
CA SER A 213 -0.67 -8.16 12.51
C SER A 213 0.06 -8.52 11.22
N THR A 214 -0.47 -8.07 10.08
CA THR A 214 0.14 -8.30 8.77
C THR A 214 1.45 -7.55 8.61
N VAL A 215 1.53 -6.29 9.06
CA VAL A 215 2.76 -5.51 9.04
C VAL A 215 3.82 -6.14 9.94
N ALA A 216 3.45 -6.59 11.14
CA ALA A 216 4.38 -7.30 12.03
C ALA A 216 4.93 -8.59 11.35
N PHE A 217 4.09 -9.32 10.65
CA PHE A 217 4.51 -10.47 9.86
C PHE A 217 5.47 -10.07 8.72
N CYS A 218 5.21 -8.97 8.02
CA CYS A 218 6.13 -8.45 7.00
C CYS A 218 7.51 -8.10 7.57
N TYR A 219 7.60 -7.49 8.76
CA TYR A 219 8.86 -7.22 9.44
C TYR A 219 9.68 -8.50 9.74
N GLN A 220 8.99 -9.62 10.00
CA GLN A 220 9.64 -10.90 10.27
C GLN A 220 10.07 -11.63 8.97
N LYS A 221 9.24 -11.58 7.92
CA LYS A 221 9.40 -12.38 6.70
C LYS A 221 10.27 -11.69 5.64
N LEU A 222 9.97 -10.42 5.30
CA LEU A 222 10.54 -9.77 4.10
C LEU A 222 12.06 -9.64 4.13
N ARG A 223 12.67 -9.51 5.31
CA ARG A 223 14.13 -9.50 5.46
C ARG A 223 14.82 -10.71 4.84
N LYS A 224 14.21 -11.90 4.93
CA LYS A 224 14.77 -13.14 4.38
C LYS A 224 14.64 -13.20 2.85
N GLU A 225 13.78 -12.38 2.29
CA GLU A 225 13.45 -12.34 0.86
C GLU A 225 14.01 -11.08 0.17
N ASN A 226 15.09 -10.50 0.71
CA ASN A 226 15.70 -9.26 0.20
C ASN A 226 14.75 -8.05 0.18
N GLY A 227 13.70 -8.09 0.99
CA GLY A 227 12.72 -7.03 1.17
C GLY A 227 12.94 -6.22 2.45
N ALA A 228 12.51 -4.98 2.44
CA ALA A 228 12.47 -4.10 3.61
C ALA A 228 11.05 -3.62 3.89
N VAL A 229 10.76 -3.32 5.16
CA VAL A 229 9.50 -2.71 5.59
C VAL A 229 9.82 -1.45 6.38
N GLY A 230 9.09 -0.38 6.11
CA GLY A 230 9.13 0.87 6.86
C GLY A 230 7.73 1.26 7.31
N THR A 231 7.62 1.75 8.54
CA THR A 231 6.41 2.37 9.08
C THR A 231 6.74 3.79 9.51
N ILE A 232 5.88 4.74 9.12
CA ILE A 232 6.01 6.14 9.49
C ILE A 232 4.90 6.47 10.49
N VAL A 233 5.30 6.94 11.67
CA VAL A 233 4.37 7.33 12.75
C VAL A 233 4.77 8.69 13.30
N GLN A 234 3.80 9.46 13.75
CA GLN A 234 4.05 10.75 14.40
C GLN A 234 4.52 10.57 15.85
N SER A 235 4.04 9.52 16.51
CA SER A 235 4.41 9.15 17.87
C SER A 235 4.20 7.65 18.09
N LEU A 236 5.12 7.01 18.81
CA LEU A 236 4.99 5.60 19.19
C LEU A 236 3.82 5.35 20.15
N ALA A 237 3.39 6.35 20.91
CA ALA A 237 2.22 6.25 21.78
C ALA A 237 0.90 6.03 21.03
N GLN A 238 0.87 6.28 19.72
CA GLN A 238 -0.29 5.99 18.87
C GLN A 238 -0.41 4.51 18.50
N LEU A 239 0.64 3.73 18.71
CA LEU A 239 0.62 2.29 18.46
C LEU A 239 0.06 1.55 19.68
N PRO A 240 -0.73 0.47 19.48
CA PRO A 240 -1.26 -0.31 20.59
C PRO A 240 -0.14 -1.05 21.34
N ASP A 241 -0.23 -1.14 22.66
CA ASP A 241 0.68 -1.98 23.45
C ASP A 241 0.26 -3.45 23.33
N ASN A 242 0.80 -4.12 22.32
CA ASN A 242 0.54 -5.53 22.06
C ASN A 242 1.79 -6.23 21.47
N GLU A 243 1.69 -7.54 21.28
CA GLU A 243 2.78 -8.37 20.76
C GLU A 243 3.20 -7.98 19.34
N TYR A 244 2.30 -7.45 18.54
CA TYR A 244 2.63 -7.00 17.17
C TYR A 244 3.50 -5.75 17.19
N THR A 245 3.18 -4.75 18.00
CA THR A 245 4.04 -3.56 18.20
C THR A 245 5.42 -3.96 18.73
N LYS A 246 5.46 -4.84 19.73
CA LYS A 246 6.74 -5.36 20.26
C LYS A 246 7.53 -6.09 19.17
N GLY A 247 6.85 -6.87 18.33
CA GLY A 247 7.46 -7.56 17.20
C GLY A 247 8.03 -6.60 16.14
N ILE A 248 7.31 -5.53 15.81
CA ILE A 248 7.78 -4.49 14.89
C ILE A 248 9.03 -3.80 15.46
N ILE A 249 8.98 -3.34 16.71
CA ILE A 249 10.10 -2.68 17.38
C ILE A 249 11.33 -3.59 17.44
N ALA A 250 11.15 -4.85 17.86
CA ALA A 250 12.24 -5.82 17.98
C ALA A 250 12.93 -6.16 16.65
N ASN A 251 12.19 -6.09 15.53
CA ASN A 251 12.71 -6.35 14.20
C ASN A 251 13.15 -5.08 13.45
N THR A 252 12.96 -3.89 14.04
CA THR A 252 13.41 -2.62 13.47
C THR A 252 14.92 -2.49 13.57
N GLN A 253 15.60 -2.44 12.43
CA GLN A 253 17.06 -2.31 12.36
C GLN A 253 17.52 -0.86 12.19
N LEU A 254 16.74 -0.06 11.46
CA LEU A 254 16.98 1.35 11.21
C LEU A 254 15.88 2.18 11.86
N LEU A 255 16.25 3.11 12.69
CA LEU A 255 15.38 4.09 13.32
C LEU A 255 15.75 5.48 12.81
N TYR A 256 14.79 6.16 12.21
CA TYR A 256 14.87 7.55 11.81
C TYR A 256 14.00 8.39 12.74
N VAL A 257 14.59 9.43 13.37
CA VAL A 257 13.85 10.36 14.21
C VAL A 257 14.02 11.77 13.64
N LEU A 258 12.88 12.43 13.41
CA LEU A 258 12.82 13.84 13.01
C LEU A 258 12.70 14.74 14.24
N PRO A 259 13.01 16.04 14.13
CA PRO A 259 12.84 16.98 15.24
C PRO A 259 11.42 16.94 15.80
N ALA A 260 11.33 16.70 17.11
CA ALA A 260 10.09 16.52 17.84
C ALA A 260 10.20 17.16 19.24
N ASN A 261 9.15 17.05 20.04
CA ASN A 261 9.18 17.47 21.44
C ASN A 261 9.83 16.41 22.34
N GLU A 262 10.18 16.79 23.57
CA GLU A 262 10.82 15.94 24.57
C GLU A 262 10.03 14.65 24.85
N ILE A 263 8.69 14.73 24.87
CA ILE A 263 7.83 13.57 25.14
C ILE A 263 8.04 12.48 24.09
N VAL A 264 8.11 12.85 22.80
CA VAL A 264 8.34 11.90 21.71
C VAL A 264 9.73 11.28 21.81
N TYR A 265 10.75 12.07 22.18
CA TYR A 265 12.10 11.54 22.40
C TYR A 265 12.13 10.53 23.55
N ASP A 266 11.51 10.85 24.67
CA ASP A 266 11.48 9.96 25.83
C ASP A 266 10.73 8.66 25.54
N GLN A 267 9.59 8.73 24.85
CA GLN A 267 8.86 7.55 24.37
C GLN A 267 9.72 6.70 23.41
N THR A 268 10.49 7.32 22.55
CA THR A 268 11.40 6.62 21.63
C THR A 268 12.54 5.91 22.39
N VAL A 269 13.13 6.59 23.38
CA VAL A 269 14.17 6.00 24.26
C VAL A 269 13.64 4.78 24.99
N GLU A 270 12.43 4.87 25.55
CA GLU A 270 11.79 3.79 26.29
C GLU A 270 11.47 2.60 25.37
N ALA A 271 10.75 2.84 24.26
CA ALA A 271 10.31 1.79 23.36
C ALA A 271 11.46 1.01 22.73
N PHE A 272 12.53 1.71 22.32
CA PHE A 272 13.71 1.09 21.71
C PHE A 272 14.82 0.76 22.71
N HIS A 273 14.59 0.92 24.02
CA HIS A 273 15.55 0.65 25.11
C HIS A 273 16.92 1.29 24.85
N ILE A 274 16.95 2.58 24.45
CA ILE A 274 18.22 3.27 24.12
C ILE A 274 18.99 3.59 25.39
N LYS A 275 19.95 2.73 25.75
CA LYS A 275 20.79 2.87 26.97
C LYS A 275 22.00 3.79 26.78
N ASN A 276 22.45 3.98 25.53
CA ASN A 276 23.62 4.79 25.24
C ASN A 276 23.27 6.28 25.33
N ARG A 277 23.83 6.96 26.37
CA ARG A 277 23.60 8.40 26.58
C ARG A 277 24.04 9.27 25.42
N SER A 278 25.08 8.90 24.69
CA SER A 278 25.51 9.65 23.50
C SER A 278 24.50 9.58 22.39
N HIS A 279 23.83 8.42 22.18
CA HIS A 279 22.75 8.30 21.20
C HIS A 279 21.53 9.14 21.60
N VAL A 280 21.17 9.16 22.88
CA VAL A 280 20.07 10.00 23.39
C VAL A 280 20.38 11.48 23.20
N ASN A 281 21.60 11.93 23.54
CA ASN A 281 22.03 13.31 23.38
C ASN A 281 22.01 13.73 21.88
N LEU A 282 22.52 12.87 21.00
CA LEU A 282 22.47 13.10 19.54
C LEU A 282 21.03 13.24 19.06
N MET A 283 20.13 12.34 19.49
CA MET A 283 18.72 12.40 19.10
C MET A 283 18.05 13.70 19.58
N LYS A 284 18.29 14.12 20.81
CA LYS A 284 17.73 15.36 21.37
C LYS A 284 18.38 16.64 20.82
N SER A 285 19.50 16.54 20.12
CA SER A 285 20.19 17.70 19.53
C SER A 285 19.70 18.10 18.16
N ILE A 286 18.91 17.26 17.49
CA ILE A 286 18.45 17.50 16.12
C ILE A 286 17.49 18.70 16.05
N ARG A 287 17.61 19.46 14.98
CA ARG A 287 16.82 20.67 14.76
C ARG A 287 16.51 20.90 13.28
N ASN A 288 15.53 21.74 13.04
CA ASN A 288 15.23 22.30 11.73
C ASN A 288 15.70 23.75 11.70
N ASP A 289 16.22 24.18 10.54
CA ASP A 289 16.44 25.58 10.25
C ASP A 289 15.90 25.88 8.84
N PHE A 290 14.77 26.56 8.79
CA PHE A 290 14.12 26.96 7.55
C PHE A 290 14.28 28.46 7.26
N SER A 291 14.98 29.21 8.11
CA SER A 291 15.17 30.65 7.99
C SER A 291 16.41 31.04 7.18
N GLY A 292 17.36 30.12 7.00
CA GLY A 292 18.61 30.37 6.31
C GLY A 292 18.50 30.34 4.79
N VAL A 293 19.58 30.74 4.12
CA VAL A 293 19.71 30.68 2.64
C VAL A 293 19.59 29.24 2.12
N ARG A 294 19.99 28.27 2.95
CA ARG A 294 19.86 26.82 2.69
C ARG A 294 19.04 26.19 3.81
N PRO A 295 17.73 26.10 3.66
CA PRO A 295 16.89 25.45 4.64
C PRO A 295 17.23 23.96 4.74
N TYR A 296 17.25 23.45 6.00
CA TYR A 296 17.57 22.05 6.27
C TYR A 296 16.74 21.47 7.42
N SER A 297 16.65 20.16 7.43
CA SER A 297 16.16 19.36 8.56
C SER A 297 17.24 18.37 8.97
N GLU A 298 17.51 18.28 10.28
CA GLU A 298 18.40 17.24 10.80
C GLU A 298 17.59 15.99 11.10
N ILE A 299 18.19 14.83 10.84
CA ILE A 299 17.60 13.51 11.03
C ILE A 299 18.57 12.69 11.89
N PHE A 300 18.08 12.22 13.02
CA PHE A 300 18.81 11.21 13.79
C PHE A 300 18.59 9.84 13.13
N ILE A 301 19.67 9.13 12.90
CA ILE A 301 19.68 7.77 12.34
C ILE A 301 20.39 6.85 13.31
N ARG A 302 19.72 5.76 13.71
CA ARG A 302 20.31 4.71 14.55
C ARG A 302 20.21 3.38 13.84
N PHE A 303 21.32 2.69 13.72
CA PHE A 303 21.39 1.32 13.21
C PHE A 303 21.62 0.37 14.37
N MET A 304 20.59 -0.40 14.71
CA MET A 304 20.57 -1.29 15.86
C MET A 304 21.07 -0.56 17.14
N ASP A 305 21.88 -1.21 17.99
CA ASP A 305 22.49 -0.63 19.19
C ASP A 305 23.93 -0.13 18.95
N SER A 306 24.47 -0.37 17.77
CA SER A 306 25.90 -0.22 17.49
C SER A 306 26.28 1.17 16.97
N TYR A 307 25.39 1.83 16.23
CA TYR A 307 25.73 3.08 15.53
C TYR A 307 24.58 4.08 15.58
N ALA A 308 24.92 5.33 15.84
CA ALA A 308 24.01 6.45 15.69
C ALA A 308 24.72 7.67 15.11
N THR A 309 24.02 8.43 14.31
CA THR A 309 24.50 9.67 13.71
C THR A 309 23.37 10.65 13.51
N VAL A 310 23.73 11.90 13.27
CA VAL A 310 22.82 12.94 12.78
C VAL A 310 23.26 13.34 11.39
N VAL A 311 22.32 13.34 10.48
CA VAL A 311 22.52 13.80 9.10
C VAL A 311 21.65 15.03 8.83
N ARG A 312 22.11 15.88 7.92
CA ARG A 312 21.38 17.06 7.50
C ARG A 312 20.77 16.81 6.13
N LEU A 313 19.47 16.96 6.02
CA LEU A 313 18.73 16.90 4.77
C LEU A 313 18.57 18.32 4.22
N GLU A 314 19.29 18.61 3.16
CA GLU A 314 19.16 19.84 2.36
C GLU A 314 18.56 19.48 1.01
N LEU A 315 17.53 20.19 0.60
CA LEU A 315 16.90 20.00 -0.72
C LEU A 315 17.25 21.17 -1.62
N SER A 316 17.51 20.90 -2.90
CA SER A 316 17.60 21.96 -3.88
C SER A 316 16.24 22.68 -4.00
N PRO A 317 16.21 23.95 -4.45
CA PRO A 317 14.96 24.67 -4.66
C PRO A 317 13.97 23.94 -5.56
N GLU A 318 14.46 23.20 -6.56
CA GLU A 318 13.67 22.37 -7.46
C GLU A 318 13.01 21.23 -6.72
N LYS A 319 13.78 20.47 -5.93
CA LYS A 319 13.24 19.37 -5.11
C LYS A 319 12.29 19.89 -4.04
N LEU A 320 12.60 21.03 -3.44
CA LEU A 320 11.70 21.65 -2.46
C LEU A 320 10.36 22.05 -3.10
N LEU A 321 10.35 22.52 -4.34
CA LEU A 321 9.13 22.78 -5.10
C LEU A 321 8.41 21.49 -5.49
N ALA A 322 9.15 20.47 -5.93
CA ALA A 322 8.57 19.16 -6.27
C ALA A 322 7.85 18.51 -5.09
N PHE A 323 8.37 18.70 -3.86
CA PHE A 323 7.78 18.14 -2.63
C PHE A 323 7.00 19.18 -1.82
N GLN A 324 6.55 20.27 -2.46
CA GLN A 324 5.83 21.34 -1.78
C GLN A 324 4.44 20.91 -1.34
N THR A 325 4.16 21.08 -0.04
CA THR A 325 2.84 20.81 0.56
C THR A 325 2.03 22.07 0.88
N ASP A 326 2.58 23.25 0.66
CA ASP A 326 1.87 24.53 0.82
C ASP A 326 0.79 24.69 -0.25
N GLY A 327 -0.46 24.98 0.17
CA GLY A 327 -1.65 24.96 -0.66
C GLY A 327 -1.61 25.84 -1.89
N GLU A 328 -1.16 27.04 -1.72
CA GLU A 328 -1.15 28.05 -2.78
C GLU A 328 -0.06 27.72 -3.82
N LYS A 329 1.15 27.43 -3.33
CA LYS A 329 2.28 27.08 -4.18
C LYS A 329 2.03 25.79 -4.95
N TRP A 330 1.43 24.80 -4.29
CA TRP A 330 1.09 23.55 -4.93
C TRP A 330 0.05 23.71 -6.04
N ASN A 331 -1.06 24.44 -5.78
CA ASN A 331 -2.09 24.68 -6.77
C ASN A 331 -1.50 25.36 -8.00
N LYS A 332 -0.70 26.40 -7.78
CA LYS A 332 -0.02 27.11 -8.87
C LYS A 332 0.95 26.22 -9.67
N LEU A 333 1.69 25.35 -8.97
CA LEU A 333 2.56 24.39 -9.65
C LEU A 333 1.76 23.36 -10.46
N GLN A 334 0.63 22.87 -9.94
CA GLN A 334 -0.23 21.92 -10.66
C GLN A 334 -0.93 22.55 -11.88
N GLU A 335 -1.30 23.82 -11.82
CA GLU A 335 -1.82 24.55 -12.97
C GLU A 335 -0.77 24.61 -14.08
N ILE A 336 0.46 25.02 -13.74
CA ILE A 336 1.58 25.07 -14.69
C ILE A 336 1.92 23.68 -15.25
N TYR A 337 1.85 22.64 -14.42
CA TYR A 337 2.09 21.25 -14.82
C TYR A 337 1.11 20.78 -15.90
N LYS A 338 -0.18 21.10 -15.75
CA LYS A 338 -1.21 20.75 -16.76
C LYS A 338 -0.91 21.32 -18.13
N GLU A 339 -0.29 22.52 -18.19
CA GLU A 339 0.09 23.17 -19.44
C GLU A 339 1.46 22.71 -19.95
N ALA A 340 2.36 22.37 -19.05
CA ALA A 340 3.75 22.04 -19.38
C ALA A 340 3.95 20.60 -19.84
N GLY A 341 3.06 19.68 -19.41
CA GLY A 341 3.12 18.25 -19.73
C GLY A 341 4.19 17.46 -18.97
N SER A 342 5.16 18.13 -18.29
CA SER A 342 6.11 17.47 -17.40
C SER A 342 6.35 18.30 -16.12
N MET A 343 6.63 17.62 -15.01
CA MET A 343 6.88 18.27 -13.72
C MET A 343 8.19 19.07 -13.75
N GLU A 344 9.22 18.60 -14.43
CA GLU A 344 10.48 19.33 -14.58
C GLU A 344 10.27 20.68 -15.29
N THR A 345 9.57 20.67 -16.42
CA THR A 345 9.23 21.91 -17.15
C THR A 345 8.34 22.84 -16.33
N ALA A 346 7.42 22.28 -15.54
CA ALA A 346 6.55 23.07 -14.66
C ALA A 346 7.36 23.77 -13.56
N ILE A 347 8.31 23.10 -12.95
CA ILE A 347 9.21 23.66 -11.92
C ILE A 347 10.05 24.80 -12.51
N GLU A 348 10.61 24.62 -13.70
CA GLU A 348 11.39 25.67 -14.38
C GLU A 348 10.55 26.92 -14.68
N LYS A 349 9.35 26.73 -15.24
CA LYS A 349 8.41 27.83 -15.49
C LYS A 349 8.00 28.55 -14.21
N TYR A 350 7.72 27.80 -13.14
CA TYR A 350 7.39 28.38 -11.84
C TYR A 350 8.52 29.26 -11.30
N LYS A 351 9.78 28.82 -11.40
CA LYS A 351 10.96 29.59 -10.98
C LYS A 351 11.11 30.88 -11.79
N GLN A 352 10.95 30.83 -13.11
CA GLN A 352 11.02 32.00 -13.99
C GLN A 352 9.92 33.03 -13.65
N LEU A 353 8.70 32.57 -13.38
CA LEU A 353 7.61 33.45 -12.98
C LEU A 353 7.90 34.16 -11.65
N LYS A 354 8.46 33.41 -10.68
CA LYS A 354 8.82 33.96 -9.39
C LYS A 354 9.97 34.98 -9.49
N GLN A 355 10.96 34.72 -10.32
CA GLN A 355 12.08 35.63 -10.53
C GLN A 355 11.60 36.94 -11.16
N LYS A 356 10.74 36.90 -12.16
CA LYS A 356 10.15 38.09 -12.79
C LYS A 356 9.32 38.92 -11.83
N SER A 357 8.58 38.25 -10.91
CA SER A 357 7.82 38.94 -9.86
C SER A 357 8.75 39.75 -8.93
N TYR A 358 9.87 39.15 -8.48
CA TYR A 358 10.85 39.82 -7.61
C TYR A 358 11.52 41.00 -8.34
N GLU A 359 11.89 40.87 -9.65
CA GLU A 359 12.49 41.94 -10.44
C GLU A 359 11.52 43.11 -10.62
N THR A 360 10.22 42.82 -10.74
CA THR A 360 9.18 43.85 -10.86
C THR A 360 8.96 44.60 -9.52
N GLU A 361 8.96 43.87 -8.41
CA GLU A 361 8.83 44.47 -7.06
C GLU A 361 10.04 45.32 -6.66
N MET A 362 11.23 44.97 -7.10
CA MET A 362 12.46 45.75 -6.84
C MET A 362 12.60 46.97 -7.77
N SER A 363 11.82 47.06 -8.84
CA SER A 363 11.82 48.18 -9.80
C SER A 363 10.73 49.23 -9.55
N MET A 364 9.87 48.99 -8.54
CA MET A 364 8.88 49.94 -8.02
C MET A 364 9.36 50.58 -6.74
#